data_e06779f344b4a60b48617b6be791f99a
#
_entry.id   e06779f344b4a60b48617b6be791f99a
#
_cell.length_a   1.000
_cell.length_b   1.000
_cell.length_c   1.000
_cell.angle_alpha   90.00
_cell.angle_beta   90.00
_cell.angle_gamma   90.00
#
_symmetry.space_group_name_H-M   'P 1'
#
loop_
_entity.id
_entity.type
_entity.pdbx_description
1 polymer ?
#
loop_
_entity_poly.entity_id
_entity_poly.type
_entity_poly.pdbx_seq_one_letter_code
_entity_poly.pdbx_strand_id
1 'polypeptide(L)'
;IASIDAVATTQWSELVEIVRDRPGKVVQIEVIRDGTTFFVDTALGEDSEGRGLLGIGGQKSTELIKYGPVSATQKTFTEFASMVGHSLQGIWSIVTNLGEVVDRILSPPNDPNANDNLETRPVSLVGAVQIGASDQLSGSERMQLFVAFNIFIGVFNLLPFLPLDGGHIAIATYERIREGSSGRRHIIDTSRLLPITYAVVAFLAFFGLGAIYLDIANPLGF
;
A
#
# COMPACT_ATOMS: atom_id res chain seq x y z
N ILE A 1 23.25 -15.57 2.91
CA ILE A 1 24.56 -14.98 2.55
C ILE A 1 25.26 -14.75 3.87
N ALA A 2 26.52 -15.17 3.95
CA ALA A 2 27.33 -15.02 5.17
C ALA A 2 28.33 -13.87 5.04
N SER A 3 28.86 -13.65 3.83
CA SER A 3 29.79 -12.53 3.57
C SER A 3 29.75 -12.08 2.12
N ILE A 4 30.20 -10.85 1.86
CA ILE A 4 30.50 -10.30 0.53
C ILE A 4 31.93 -9.77 0.55
N ASP A 5 32.79 -10.23 -0.37
CA ASP A 5 34.22 -9.89 -0.43
C ASP A 5 34.92 -10.04 0.94
N ALA A 6 34.63 -11.11 1.67
CA ALA A 6 35.09 -11.41 3.02
C ALA A 6 34.58 -10.43 4.12
N VAL A 7 33.66 -9.53 3.81
CA VAL A 7 32.97 -8.72 4.81
C VAL A 7 31.73 -9.49 5.30
N ALA A 8 31.76 -9.91 6.56
CA ALA A 8 30.64 -10.66 7.15
C ALA A 8 29.36 -9.78 7.19
N THR A 9 28.24 -10.35 6.76
CA THR A 9 26.93 -9.69 6.78
C THR A 9 25.99 -10.52 7.67
N THR A 10 25.53 -9.90 8.76
CA THR A 10 24.61 -10.53 9.70
C THR A 10 23.18 -10.05 9.53
N GLN A 11 23.00 -8.85 8.95
CA GLN A 11 21.70 -8.23 8.70
C GLN A 11 21.51 -7.94 7.22
N TRP A 12 20.24 -7.99 6.79
CA TRP A 12 19.87 -7.66 5.41
C TRP A 12 20.24 -6.22 5.01
N SER A 13 20.11 -5.28 5.96
CA SER A 13 20.47 -3.87 5.74
C SER A 13 21.95 -3.68 5.42
N GLU A 14 22.85 -4.39 6.09
CA GLU A 14 24.28 -4.36 5.84
C GLU A 14 24.63 -4.87 4.44
N LEU A 15 23.97 -5.96 4.02
CA LEU A 15 24.13 -6.51 2.69
C LEU A 15 23.67 -5.51 1.61
N VAL A 16 22.51 -4.87 1.82
CA VAL A 16 21.98 -3.87 0.88
C VAL A 16 22.92 -2.67 0.75
N GLU A 17 23.48 -2.18 1.84
CA GLU A 17 24.40 -1.05 1.85
C GLU A 17 25.69 -1.37 1.06
N ILE A 18 26.29 -2.56 1.32
CA ILE A 18 27.50 -3.00 0.61
C ILE A 18 27.27 -3.15 -0.90
N VAL A 19 26.10 -3.68 -1.29
CA VAL A 19 25.74 -3.88 -2.69
C VAL A 19 25.50 -2.53 -3.38
N ARG A 20 24.78 -1.60 -2.74
CA ARG A 20 24.46 -0.27 -3.30
C ARG A 20 25.70 0.54 -3.68
N ASP A 21 26.77 0.43 -2.88
CA ASP A 21 28.00 1.18 -3.08
C ASP A 21 28.91 0.61 -4.20
N ARG A 22 28.49 -0.47 -4.86
CA ARG A 22 29.34 -1.22 -5.80
C ARG A 22 28.68 -1.55 -7.14
N PRO A 23 28.07 -0.55 -7.83
CA PRO A 23 27.42 -0.78 -9.12
C PRO A 23 28.40 -1.37 -10.15
N GLY A 24 27.96 -2.36 -10.91
CA GLY A 24 28.74 -2.99 -11.99
C GLY A 24 29.97 -3.78 -11.57
N LYS A 25 30.29 -3.87 -10.26
CA LYS A 25 31.47 -4.64 -9.79
C LYS A 25 31.17 -6.11 -9.69
N VAL A 26 32.18 -6.93 -9.94
CA VAL A 26 32.15 -8.37 -9.61
C VAL A 26 32.50 -8.52 -8.14
N VAL A 27 31.64 -9.20 -7.40
CA VAL A 27 31.80 -9.47 -5.97
C VAL A 27 31.74 -10.95 -5.71
N GLN A 28 32.51 -11.43 -4.72
CA GLN A 28 32.44 -12.81 -4.25
C GLN A 28 31.47 -12.88 -3.09
N ILE A 29 30.45 -13.75 -3.24
CA ILE A 29 29.43 -13.96 -2.22
C ILE A 29 29.63 -15.32 -1.59
N GLU A 30 29.72 -15.34 -0.26
CA GLU A 30 29.72 -16.56 0.51
C GLU A 30 28.30 -16.92 0.92
N VAL A 31 27.82 -18.07 0.49
CA VAL A 31 26.47 -18.58 0.74
C VAL A 31 26.56 -19.86 1.55
N ILE A 32 25.88 -19.93 2.68
CA ILE A 32 25.72 -21.15 3.46
C ILE A 32 24.34 -21.75 3.10
N ARG A 33 24.35 -22.97 2.57
CA ARG A 33 23.14 -23.74 2.26
C ARG A 33 23.28 -25.15 2.81
N ASP A 34 22.33 -25.59 3.61
CA ASP A 34 22.32 -26.93 4.23
C ASP A 34 23.64 -27.28 4.98
N GLY A 35 24.20 -26.27 5.66
CA GLY A 35 25.47 -26.42 6.40
C GLY A 35 26.73 -26.44 5.54
N THR A 36 26.61 -26.31 4.22
CA THR A 36 27.74 -26.26 3.29
C THR A 36 27.96 -24.84 2.81
N THR A 37 29.21 -24.42 2.76
CA THR A 37 29.61 -23.10 2.29
C THR A 37 29.93 -23.11 0.80
N PHE A 38 29.35 -22.21 0.05
CA PHE A 38 29.60 -22.00 -1.39
C PHE A 38 30.12 -20.59 -1.62
N PHE A 39 31.06 -20.45 -2.52
CA PHE A 39 31.51 -19.12 -3.01
C PHE A 39 31.01 -18.93 -4.43
N VAL A 40 30.37 -17.81 -4.68
CA VAL A 40 29.80 -17.45 -5.97
C VAL A 40 30.29 -16.07 -6.36
N ASP A 41 30.98 -15.99 -7.49
CA ASP A 41 31.37 -14.70 -8.08
C ASP A 41 30.20 -14.22 -8.97
N THR A 42 29.69 -13.01 -8.71
CA THR A 42 28.59 -12.42 -9.46
C THR A 42 28.85 -10.95 -9.76
N ALA A 43 28.45 -10.53 -10.96
CA ALA A 43 28.48 -9.10 -11.31
C ALA A 43 27.20 -8.44 -10.77
N LEU A 44 27.37 -7.36 -10.03
CA LEU A 44 26.26 -6.54 -9.59
C LEU A 44 25.68 -5.76 -10.77
N GLY A 45 24.36 -5.77 -10.89
CA GLY A 45 23.65 -4.87 -11.80
C GLY A 45 23.72 -3.42 -11.32
N GLU A 46 23.10 -2.54 -12.10
CA GLU A 46 22.93 -1.13 -11.75
C GLU A 46 21.45 -0.81 -11.86
N ASP A 47 20.91 -0.13 -10.86
CA ASP A 47 19.53 0.35 -10.89
C ASP A 47 19.44 1.70 -11.65
N SER A 48 18.20 2.23 -11.82
CA SER A 48 17.95 3.49 -12.52
C SER A 48 18.59 4.72 -11.86
N GLU A 49 19.03 4.59 -10.59
CA GLU A 49 19.70 5.64 -9.82
C GLU A 49 21.23 5.45 -9.75
N GLY A 50 21.77 4.50 -10.51
CA GLY A 50 23.22 4.23 -10.54
C GLY A 50 23.72 3.47 -9.32
N ARG A 51 22.85 2.78 -8.55
CA ARG A 51 23.23 2.00 -7.37
C ARG A 51 23.37 0.53 -7.74
N GLY A 52 24.25 -0.17 -7.04
CA GLY A 52 24.43 -1.61 -7.25
C GLY A 52 23.16 -2.42 -6.92
N LEU A 53 22.86 -3.42 -7.76
CA LEU A 53 21.73 -4.32 -7.63
C LEU A 53 22.19 -5.78 -7.72
N LEU A 54 21.81 -6.61 -6.74
CA LEU A 54 22.14 -8.06 -6.74
C LEU A 54 21.00 -8.94 -7.28
N GLY A 55 19.79 -8.39 -7.43
CA GLY A 55 18.62 -9.13 -7.94
C GLY A 55 18.09 -10.23 -7.02
N ILE A 56 18.37 -10.16 -5.71
CA ILE A 56 17.86 -11.09 -4.70
C ILE A 56 16.95 -10.36 -3.73
N GLY A 57 15.90 -11.03 -3.29
CA GLY A 57 15.02 -10.55 -2.23
C GLY A 57 15.35 -11.17 -0.88
N GLY A 58 15.33 -10.37 0.19
CA GLY A 58 15.44 -10.90 1.56
C GLY A 58 14.15 -11.66 1.91
N GLN A 59 14.28 -12.94 2.24
CA GLN A 59 13.17 -13.68 2.80
C GLN A 59 12.97 -13.20 4.25
N LYS A 60 11.80 -12.62 4.55
CA LYS A 60 11.44 -12.30 5.93
C LYS A 60 11.32 -13.60 6.70
N SER A 61 12.17 -13.81 7.72
CA SER A 61 11.97 -14.88 8.68
C SER A 61 10.68 -14.63 9.43
N THR A 62 9.63 -15.37 9.12
CA THR A 62 8.35 -15.27 9.81
C THR A 62 8.44 -16.07 11.09
N GLU A 63 8.87 -15.44 12.17
CA GLU A 63 8.84 -16.04 13.49
C GLU A 63 7.39 -16.03 14.01
N LEU A 64 6.87 -17.20 14.32
CA LEU A 64 5.51 -17.35 14.85
C LEU A 64 5.48 -16.93 16.32
N ILE A 65 5.16 -15.66 16.55
CA ILE A 65 5.00 -15.12 17.90
C ILE A 65 3.62 -15.52 18.42
N LYS A 66 3.58 -16.34 19.47
CA LYS A 66 2.33 -16.76 20.14
C LYS A 66 1.97 -15.75 21.21
N TYR A 67 0.80 -15.13 21.08
CA TYR A 67 0.26 -14.23 22.09
C TYR A 67 -0.75 -14.96 22.98
N GLY A 68 -0.78 -14.64 24.28
CA GLY A 68 -1.88 -15.03 25.16
C GLY A 68 -3.16 -14.26 24.81
N PRO A 69 -4.36 -14.71 25.27
CA PRO A 69 -5.64 -14.11 24.88
C PRO A 69 -5.73 -12.60 25.13
N VAL A 70 -5.23 -12.14 26.27
CA VAL A 70 -5.27 -10.72 26.67
C VAL A 70 -4.30 -9.88 25.82
N SER A 71 -3.06 -10.35 25.64
CA SER A 71 -2.06 -9.65 24.82
C SER A 71 -2.44 -9.67 23.33
N ALA A 72 -3.07 -10.75 22.85
CA ALA A 72 -3.60 -10.82 21.50
C ALA A 72 -4.69 -9.77 21.25
N THR A 73 -5.64 -9.63 22.18
CA THR A 73 -6.71 -8.63 22.09
C THR A 73 -6.13 -7.20 22.08
N GLN A 74 -5.20 -6.90 22.99
CA GLN A 74 -4.54 -5.58 23.03
C GLN A 74 -3.79 -5.29 21.72
N LYS A 75 -3.03 -6.26 21.22
CA LYS A 75 -2.31 -6.15 19.94
C LYS A 75 -3.27 -5.90 18.78
N THR A 76 -4.40 -6.63 18.71
CA THR A 76 -5.42 -6.47 17.67
C THR A 76 -5.99 -5.04 17.65
N PHE A 77 -6.31 -4.46 18.81
CA PHE A 77 -6.78 -3.07 18.87
C PHE A 77 -5.72 -2.07 18.41
N THR A 78 -4.47 -2.29 18.78
CA THR A 78 -3.36 -1.42 18.36
C THR A 78 -3.14 -1.49 16.85
N GLU A 79 -3.12 -2.70 16.29
CA GLU A 79 -2.96 -2.91 14.85
C GLU A 79 -4.17 -2.35 14.06
N PHE A 80 -5.38 -2.57 14.56
CA PHE A 80 -6.58 -1.98 13.95
C PHE A 80 -6.51 -0.44 13.92
N ALA A 81 -6.17 0.19 15.03
CA ALA A 81 -6.02 1.64 15.10
C ALA A 81 -4.92 2.16 14.16
N SER A 82 -3.80 1.43 14.07
CA SER A 82 -2.72 1.71 13.13
C SER A 82 -3.19 1.61 11.67
N MET A 83 -3.93 0.56 11.31
CA MET A 83 -4.47 0.37 9.96
C MET A 83 -5.47 1.47 9.57
N VAL A 84 -6.33 1.89 10.51
CA VAL A 84 -7.23 3.04 10.32
C VAL A 84 -6.41 4.33 10.08
N GLY A 85 -5.37 4.55 10.87
CA GLY A 85 -4.46 5.69 10.70
C GLY A 85 -3.78 5.70 9.34
N HIS A 86 -3.23 4.57 8.90
CA HIS A 86 -2.62 4.43 7.57
C HIS A 86 -3.64 4.64 6.44
N SER A 87 -4.89 4.14 6.61
CA SER A 87 -5.97 4.36 5.64
C SER A 87 -6.30 5.84 5.48
N LEU A 88 -6.42 6.57 6.59
CA LEU A 88 -6.65 8.02 6.55
C LEU A 88 -5.46 8.78 5.93
N GLN A 89 -4.23 8.38 6.27
CA GLN A 89 -3.03 8.97 5.69
C GLN A 89 -2.95 8.71 4.18
N GLY A 90 -3.28 7.50 3.72
CA GLY A 90 -3.33 7.16 2.30
C GLY A 90 -4.38 7.99 1.55
N ILE A 91 -5.59 8.14 2.10
CA ILE A 91 -6.63 9.00 1.52
C ILE A 91 -6.15 10.46 1.45
N TRP A 92 -5.53 10.95 2.53
CA TRP A 92 -4.98 12.30 2.56
C TRP A 92 -3.87 12.50 1.53
N SER A 93 -2.98 11.53 1.38
CA SER A 93 -1.92 11.55 0.36
C SER A 93 -2.49 11.64 -1.05
N ILE A 94 -3.54 10.88 -1.37
CA ILE A 94 -4.21 10.96 -2.68
C ILE A 94 -4.78 12.37 -2.90
N VAL A 95 -5.44 12.95 -1.89
CA VAL A 95 -6.03 14.29 -1.99
C VAL A 95 -4.97 15.37 -2.20
N THR A 96 -3.84 15.28 -1.49
CA THR A 96 -2.75 16.27 -1.59
C THR A 96 -1.95 16.14 -2.88
N ASN A 97 -1.84 14.92 -3.43
CA ASN A 97 -1.07 14.63 -4.65
C ASN A 97 -1.98 14.33 -5.86
N LEU A 98 -3.19 14.89 -5.86
CA LEU A 98 -4.22 14.61 -6.88
C LEU A 98 -3.70 14.84 -8.31
N GLY A 99 -2.90 15.89 -8.52
CA GLY A 99 -2.30 16.19 -9.82
C GLY A 99 -1.39 15.07 -10.31
N GLU A 100 -0.55 14.54 -9.46
CA GLU A 100 0.38 13.45 -9.79
C GLU A 100 -0.38 12.14 -10.06
N VAL A 101 -1.42 11.85 -9.28
CA VAL A 101 -2.26 10.66 -9.50
C VAL A 101 -3.01 10.75 -10.82
N VAL A 102 -3.56 11.93 -11.15
CA VAL A 102 -4.23 12.17 -12.45
C VAL A 102 -3.24 12.05 -13.61
N ASP A 103 -2.05 12.62 -13.49
CA ASP A 103 -1.01 12.54 -14.53
C ASP A 103 -0.61 11.07 -14.80
N ARG A 104 -0.45 10.26 -13.77
CA ARG A 104 -0.18 8.82 -13.90
C ARG A 104 -1.31 8.04 -14.58
N ILE A 105 -2.57 8.41 -14.35
CA ILE A 105 -3.72 7.78 -15.02
C ILE A 105 -3.75 8.15 -16.49
N LEU A 106 -3.47 9.42 -16.82
CA LEU A 106 -3.55 9.93 -18.18
C LEU A 106 -2.29 9.63 -19.01
N SER A 107 -1.15 9.56 -18.38
CA SER A 107 0.16 9.34 -19.00
C SER A 107 0.91 8.23 -18.27
N PRO A 108 0.44 6.96 -18.35
CA PRO A 108 1.09 5.86 -17.66
C PRO A 108 2.52 5.72 -18.16
N PRO A 109 3.52 5.61 -17.27
CA PRO A 109 4.90 5.45 -17.67
C PRO A 109 5.05 4.16 -18.50
N ASN A 110 5.71 4.28 -19.65
CA ASN A 110 5.99 3.16 -20.54
C ASN A 110 7.14 2.26 -20.03
N ASP A 111 7.69 2.56 -18.85
CA ASP A 111 8.78 1.83 -18.23
C ASP A 111 8.24 0.80 -17.24
N PRO A 112 8.47 -0.51 -17.48
CA PRO A 112 8.10 -1.56 -16.53
C PRO A 112 8.79 -1.41 -15.16
N ASN A 113 9.90 -0.66 -15.09
CA ASN A 113 10.62 -0.38 -13.85
C ASN A 113 10.14 0.91 -13.14
N ALA A 114 9.23 1.68 -13.73
CA ALA A 114 8.60 2.85 -13.11
C ALA A 114 7.69 2.52 -11.90
N ASN A 115 7.72 1.26 -11.45
CA ASN A 115 7.04 0.78 -10.25
C ASN A 115 7.66 1.25 -8.92
N ASP A 116 8.74 2.07 -8.98
CA ASP A 116 9.50 2.46 -7.80
C ASP A 116 8.74 3.32 -6.78
N ASN A 117 7.56 3.85 -7.14
CA ASN A 117 6.72 4.62 -6.24
C ASN A 117 5.34 3.98 -6.04
N LEU A 118 5.30 2.80 -5.45
CA LEU A 118 4.06 2.12 -5.04
C LEU A 118 3.22 2.96 -4.06
N GLU A 119 3.85 3.89 -3.34
CA GLU A 119 3.19 4.74 -2.34
C GLU A 119 2.13 5.69 -2.94
N THR A 120 2.29 6.12 -4.19
CA THR A 120 1.37 7.04 -4.87
C THR A 120 0.58 6.38 -6.00
N ARG A 121 0.82 5.09 -6.27
CA ARG A 121 0.07 4.35 -7.30
C ARG A 121 -1.27 3.88 -6.74
N PRO A 122 -2.41 4.32 -7.32
CA PRO A 122 -3.70 3.78 -6.95
C PRO A 122 -3.78 2.31 -7.38
N VAL A 123 -4.04 1.43 -6.43
CA VAL A 123 -4.25 0.00 -6.66
C VAL A 123 -5.74 -0.29 -6.70
N SER A 124 -6.23 -0.89 -7.78
CA SER A 124 -7.62 -1.32 -7.89
C SER A 124 -7.85 -2.67 -7.22
N LEU A 125 -9.11 -3.12 -7.23
CA LEU A 125 -9.44 -4.48 -6.79
C LEU A 125 -8.69 -5.55 -7.62
N VAL A 126 -8.46 -5.27 -8.91
CA VAL A 126 -7.71 -6.17 -9.81
C VAL A 126 -6.26 -6.28 -9.35
N GLY A 127 -5.61 -5.14 -9.09
CA GLY A 127 -4.25 -5.11 -8.56
C GLY A 127 -4.14 -5.76 -7.17
N ALA A 128 -5.12 -5.52 -6.29
CA ALA A 128 -5.16 -6.18 -4.98
C ALA A 128 -5.26 -7.71 -5.09
N VAL A 129 -6.04 -8.21 -6.06
CA VAL A 129 -6.13 -9.66 -6.35
C VAL A 129 -4.81 -10.18 -6.94
N GLN A 130 -4.15 -9.44 -7.83
CA GLN A 130 -2.84 -9.81 -8.38
C GLN A 130 -1.79 -9.92 -7.25
N ILE A 131 -1.73 -8.92 -6.35
CA ILE A 131 -0.85 -8.96 -5.17
C ILE A 131 -1.16 -10.19 -4.32
N GLY A 132 -2.43 -10.42 -3.99
CA GLY A 132 -2.88 -11.54 -3.15
C GLY A 132 -2.65 -12.91 -3.79
N ALA A 133 -2.63 -13.01 -5.12
CA ALA A 133 -2.38 -14.24 -5.86
C ALA A 133 -0.90 -14.52 -6.09
N SER A 134 0.00 -13.56 -5.83
CA SER A 134 1.43 -13.75 -6.02
C SER A 134 1.99 -14.84 -5.10
N ASP A 135 2.94 -15.62 -5.61
CA ASP A 135 3.60 -16.68 -4.84
C ASP A 135 4.53 -16.14 -3.73
N GLN A 136 4.76 -14.83 -3.73
CA GLN A 136 5.63 -14.15 -2.75
C GLN A 136 4.96 -13.98 -1.39
N LEU A 137 3.61 -14.02 -1.32
CA LEU A 137 2.86 -13.85 -0.07
C LEU A 137 2.54 -15.19 0.59
N SER A 138 2.86 -15.26 1.88
CA SER A 138 2.40 -16.35 2.75
C SER A 138 0.88 -16.27 2.98
N GLY A 139 0.27 -17.36 3.46
CA GLY A 139 -1.18 -17.37 3.78
C GLY A 139 -1.58 -16.32 4.83
N SER A 140 -0.70 -16.03 5.79
CA SER A 140 -0.92 -14.99 6.81
C SER A 140 -0.88 -13.58 6.22
N GLU A 141 0.04 -13.30 5.29
CA GLU A 141 0.13 -12.00 4.61
C GLU A 141 -1.06 -11.74 3.70
N ARG A 142 -1.56 -12.79 3.01
CA ARG A 142 -2.82 -12.71 2.22
C ARG A 142 -4.02 -12.36 3.10
N MET A 143 -4.13 -12.99 4.28
CA MET A 143 -5.19 -12.67 5.23
C MET A 143 -5.07 -11.23 5.73
N GLN A 144 -3.85 -10.77 6.03
CA GLN A 144 -3.59 -9.41 6.48
C GLN A 144 -3.95 -8.37 5.38
N LEU A 145 -3.61 -8.66 4.12
CA LEU A 145 -4.01 -7.84 2.97
C LEU A 145 -5.54 -7.73 2.86
N PHE A 146 -6.25 -8.86 3.01
CA PHE A 146 -7.71 -8.89 2.98
C PHE A 146 -8.33 -8.05 4.12
N VAL A 147 -7.80 -8.17 5.34
CA VAL A 147 -8.25 -7.38 6.50
C VAL A 147 -7.98 -5.90 6.27
N ALA A 148 -6.77 -5.54 5.81
CA ALA A 148 -6.40 -4.15 5.54
C ALA A 148 -7.32 -3.52 4.48
N PHE A 149 -7.65 -4.25 3.42
CA PHE A 149 -8.56 -3.81 2.37
C PHE A 149 -9.98 -3.56 2.89
N ASN A 150 -10.50 -4.46 3.75
CA ASN A 150 -11.82 -4.27 4.37
C ASN A 150 -11.85 -3.04 5.31
N ILE A 151 -10.78 -2.84 6.09
CA ILE A 151 -10.66 -1.65 6.96
C ILE A 151 -10.62 -0.38 6.11
N PHE A 152 -9.83 -0.39 5.03
CA PHE A 152 -9.74 0.75 4.11
C PHE A 152 -11.10 1.10 3.50
N ILE A 153 -11.86 0.10 3.00
CA ILE A 153 -13.22 0.30 2.47
C ILE A 153 -14.14 0.90 3.54
N GLY A 154 -14.07 0.38 4.76
CA GLY A 154 -14.87 0.88 5.89
C GLY A 154 -14.55 2.34 6.22
N VAL A 155 -13.26 2.69 6.32
CA VAL A 155 -12.79 4.06 6.56
C VAL A 155 -13.21 4.98 5.42
N PHE A 156 -13.06 4.51 4.17
CA PHE A 156 -13.43 5.25 2.98
C PHE A 156 -14.93 5.55 2.95
N ASN A 157 -15.77 4.58 3.32
CA ASN A 157 -17.23 4.78 3.41
C ASN A 157 -17.64 5.78 4.49
N LEU A 158 -16.81 6.01 5.51
CA LEU A 158 -17.06 7.01 6.55
C LEU A 158 -16.72 8.45 6.13
N LEU A 159 -16.15 8.66 4.94
CA LEU A 159 -15.90 10.02 4.44
C LEU A 159 -17.22 10.81 4.31
N PRO A 160 -17.23 12.13 4.70
CA PRO A 160 -18.45 12.93 4.76
C PRO A 160 -18.94 13.41 3.38
N PHE A 161 -18.98 12.52 2.40
CA PHE A 161 -19.40 12.77 1.03
C PHE A 161 -20.54 11.86 0.61
N LEU A 162 -21.60 12.38 0.02
CA LEU A 162 -22.59 11.56 -0.66
C LEU A 162 -21.99 11.01 -1.98
N PRO A 163 -22.21 9.74 -2.35
CA PRO A 163 -23.21 8.81 -1.80
C PRO A 163 -22.68 7.86 -0.70
N LEU A 164 -21.55 8.15 -0.08
CA LEU A 164 -20.96 7.32 0.98
C LEU A 164 -21.78 7.41 2.27
N ASP A 165 -21.70 6.39 3.13
CA ASP A 165 -22.43 6.33 4.40
C ASP A 165 -22.09 7.49 5.33
N GLY A 166 -20.82 7.91 5.35
CA GLY A 166 -20.36 9.08 6.10
C GLY A 166 -21.07 10.39 5.70
N GLY A 167 -21.46 10.53 4.44
CA GLY A 167 -22.27 11.65 3.97
C GLY A 167 -23.66 11.70 4.62
N HIS A 168 -24.32 10.54 4.73
CA HIS A 168 -25.61 10.42 5.42
C HIS A 168 -25.47 10.69 6.92
N ILE A 169 -24.40 10.19 7.55
CA ILE A 169 -24.09 10.46 8.96
C ILE A 169 -23.85 11.96 9.18
N ALA A 170 -23.09 12.60 8.29
CA ALA A 170 -22.80 14.04 8.38
C ALA A 170 -24.08 14.88 8.28
N ILE A 171 -24.99 14.55 7.36
CA ILE A 171 -26.29 15.21 7.21
C ILE A 171 -27.12 15.04 8.47
N ALA A 172 -27.31 13.80 8.95
CA ALA A 172 -28.09 13.53 10.15
C ALA A 172 -27.54 14.22 11.40
N THR A 173 -26.20 14.26 11.52
CA THR A 173 -25.51 14.95 12.61
C THR A 173 -25.74 16.46 12.53
N TYR A 174 -25.60 17.05 11.36
CA TYR A 174 -25.89 18.48 11.14
C TYR A 174 -27.35 18.86 11.47
N GLU A 175 -28.31 18.05 10.98
CA GLU A 175 -29.72 18.23 11.30
C GLU A 175 -29.97 18.21 12.82
N ARG A 176 -29.35 17.22 13.51
CA ARG A 176 -29.52 17.07 14.96
C ARG A 176 -28.94 18.23 15.77
N ILE A 177 -27.74 18.71 15.38
CA ILE A 177 -27.11 19.87 16.03
C ILE A 177 -27.99 21.12 15.85
N ARG A 178 -28.54 21.30 14.66
CA ARG A 178 -29.35 22.45 14.34
C ARG A 178 -30.74 22.41 14.99
N GLU A 179 -31.34 21.26 15.13
CA GLU A 179 -32.57 21.02 15.89
C GLU A 179 -32.39 21.38 17.38
N GLY A 180 -31.28 20.88 18.00
CA GLY A 180 -30.97 21.16 19.40
C GLY A 180 -30.81 22.66 19.71
N SER A 181 -30.36 23.46 18.74
CA SER A 181 -30.16 24.89 18.89
C SER A 181 -31.45 25.73 18.66
N SER A 182 -32.39 25.27 17.84
CA SER A 182 -33.56 26.05 17.42
C SER A 182 -34.90 25.50 17.90
N GLY A 183 -34.94 24.26 18.40
CA GLY A 183 -36.17 23.56 18.81
C GLY A 183 -37.15 23.27 17.65
N ARG A 184 -36.74 23.51 16.40
CA ARG A 184 -37.56 23.26 15.20
C ARG A 184 -36.87 22.19 14.38
N ARG A 185 -37.63 21.23 13.83
CA ARG A 185 -37.10 20.21 12.90
C ARG A 185 -36.48 20.88 11.68
N HIS A 186 -35.23 20.64 11.45
CA HIS A 186 -34.51 21.11 10.29
C HIS A 186 -34.19 19.92 9.39
N ILE A 187 -34.90 19.81 8.27
CA ILE A 187 -34.70 18.77 7.28
C ILE A 187 -33.95 19.38 6.11
N ILE A 188 -32.80 18.81 5.76
CA ILE A 188 -32.05 19.25 4.58
C ILE A 188 -32.75 18.69 3.35
N ASP A 189 -32.98 19.54 2.37
CA ASP A 189 -33.43 19.16 1.05
C ASP A 189 -32.26 18.47 0.32
N THR A 190 -32.25 17.13 0.35
CA THR A 190 -31.21 16.29 -0.29
C THR A 190 -31.15 16.49 -1.81
N SER A 191 -32.20 17.00 -2.44
CA SER A 191 -32.20 17.31 -3.88
C SER A 191 -31.17 18.39 -4.25
N ARG A 192 -30.87 19.31 -3.33
CA ARG A 192 -29.82 20.32 -3.51
C ARG A 192 -28.40 19.74 -3.44
N LEU A 193 -28.25 18.58 -2.87
CA LEU A 193 -26.95 17.89 -2.77
C LEU A 193 -26.69 16.98 -3.97
N LEU A 194 -27.69 16.73 -4.83
CA LEU A 194 -27.55 15.88 -6.02
C LEU A 194 -26.40 16.30 -6.94
N PRO A 195 -26.18 17.58 -7.28
CA PRO A 195 -25.07 17.96 -8.14
C PRO A 195 -23.70 17.59 -7.53
N ILE A 196 -23.55 17.78 -6.22
CA ILE A 196 -22.33 17.41 -5.49
C ILE A 196 -22.16 15.90 -5.48
N THR A 197 -23.25 15.16 -5.24
CA THR A 197 -23.26 13.70 -5.28
C THR A 197 -22.80 13.16 -6.66
N TYR A 198 -23.33 13.72 -7.74
CA TYR A 198 -22.91 13.33 -9.09
C TYR A 198 -21.43 13.66 -9.36
N ALA A 199 -20.95 14.82 -8.89
CA ALA A 199 -19.53 15.17 -9.02
C ALA A 199 -18.63 14.18 -8.26
N VAL A 200 -19.03 13.78 -7.05
CA VAL A 200 -18.29 12.77 -6.27
C VAL A 200 -18.33 11.40 -6.97
N VAL A 201 -19.49 10.97 -7.47
CA VAL A 201 -19.62 9.69 -8.22
C VAL A 201 -18.75 9.72 -9.46
N ALA A 202 -18.77 10.80 -10.25
CA ALA A 202 -17.95 10.93 -11.45
C ALA A 202 -16.45 10.90 -11.10
N PHE A 203 -16.04 11.56 -10.03
CA PHE A 203 -14.68 11.53 -9.51
C PHE A 203 -14.26 10.12 -9.11
N LEU A 204 -15.08 9.41 -8.31
CA LEU A 204 -14.79 8.03 -7.89
C LEU A 204 -14.75 7.07 -9.08
N ALA A 205 -15.65 7.24 -10.05
CA ALA A 205 -15.65 6.44 -11.27
C ALA A 205 -14.38 6.67 -12.09
N PHE A 206 -13.95 7.92 -12.26
CA PHE A 206 -12.72 8.26 -12.98
C PHE A 206 -11.50 7.60 -12.31
N PHE A 207 -11.36 7.74 -10.98
CA PHE A 207 -10.24 7.13 -10.26
C PHE A 207 -10.30 5.61 -10.24
N GLY A 208 -11.48 5.04 -10.02
CA GLY A 208 -11.66 3.58 -10.00
C GLY A 208 -11.37 2.94 -11.36
N LEU A 209 -11.88 3.51 -12.45
CA LEU A 209 -11.60 3.05 -13.81
C LEU A 209 -10.13 3.29 -14.20
N GLY A 210 -9.57 4.43 -13.79
CA GLY A 210 -8.16 4.74 -14.00
C GLY A 210 -7.23 3.76 -13.29
N ALA A 211 -7.52 3.40 -12.03
CA ALA A 211 -6.76 2.39 -11.31
C ALA A 211 -6.86 1.01 -11.97
N ILE A 212 -8.06 0.60 -12.41
CA ILE A 212 -8.24 -0.67 -13.17
C ILE A 212 -7.44 -0.63 -14.46
N TYR A 213 -7.49 0.48 -15.20
CA TYR A 213 -6.72 0.65 -16.42
C TYR A 213 -5.21 0.51 -16.16
N LEU A 214 -4.68 1.15 -15.13
CA LEU A 214 -3.26 1.04 -14.76
C LEU A 214 -2.86 -0.39 -14.38
N ASP A 215 -3.71 -1.11 -13.64
CA ASP A 215 -3.42 -2.48 -13.22
C ASP A 215 -3.46 -3.48 -14.37
N ILE A 216 -4.23 -3.19 -15.42
CA ILE A 216 -4.28 -4.03 -16.64
C ILE A 216 -3.17 -3.65 -17.63
N ALA A 217 -2.93 -2.34 -17.83
CA ALA A 217 -1.95 -1.84 -18.79
C ALA A 217 -0.51 -2.00 -18.32
N ASN A 218 -0.28 -1.81 -17.01
CA ASN A 218 1.00 -1.98 -16.34
C ASN A 218 0.83 -2.88 -15.12
N PRO A 219 0.73 -4.21 -15.30
CA PRO A 219 0.59 -5.13 -14.18
C PRO A 219 1.77 -4.97 -13.22
N LEU A 220 1.46 -5.09 -11.91
CA LEU A 220 2.49 -5.10 -10.88
C LEU A 220 3.39 -6.31 -11.13
N GLY A 221 4.62 -6.09 -11.61
CA GLY A 221 5.60 -7.15 -11.85
C GLY A 221 6.07 -7.70 -10.51
N PHE A 222 5.70 -8.94 -10.19
CA PHE A 222 6.19 -9.72 -9.06
C PHE A 222 7.05 -10.87 -9.54
#